data_fd42cb57ec99a39b610cccfa0faed64e
#
_entry.id   fd42cb57ec99a39b610cccfa0faed64e
#
_cell.length_a   1.000
_cell.length_b   1.000
_cell.length_c   1.000
_cell.angle_alpha   90.00
_cell.angle_beta   90.00
_cell.angle_gamma   90.00
#
_symmetry.space_group_name_H-M   'P 1'
#
loop_
_entity.id
_entity.type
_entity.pdbx_description
1 polymer ?
#
loop_
_entity_poly.entity_id
_entity_poly.type
_entity_poly.pdbx_seq_one_letter_code
_entity_poly.pdbx_strand_id
1 'polypeptide(L)'
;MPVKSFFSGVALGALILSGAPAAASAQWLSLGLRGSGSVPTGDFAESESSSNDFLISGAKNGFGYGLEAAAGIGPIGAYAGFDRIRFDCAVTTCFDEGQYTLHGVSLGLRLSSRGYSIFRPFVKGGVTFNNLRGSYGSSSGGLTADRAPGYEAGAGIEVKLRGLMSLLPQVRYVGQNLKARVPGITSPDPDGQGVNYFTFDVGLSFHSPYRLFGR
;
A
#
# COMPACT_ATOMS: atom_id res chain seq x y z
N MET A 1 -33.02 5.39 1.22
CA MET A 1 -31.85 4.67 0.64
C MET A 1 -31.23 5.59 -0.41
N PRO A 2 -30.06 6.22 -0.17
CA PRO A 2 -29.40 7.02 -1.21
C PRO A 2 -28.24 6.25 -1.80
N VAL A 3 -28.36 5.89 -3.08
CA VAL A 3 -27.31 5.38 -3.95
C VAL A 3 -26.50 6.58 -4.48
N LYS A 4 -25.54 7.09 -3.73
CA LYS A 4 -24.72 8.27 -4.15
C LYS A 4 -23.24 8.18 -3.86
N SER A 5 -22.60 7.01 -3.91
CA SER A 5 -21.13 6.96 -3.70
C SER A 5 -20.33 6.08 -4.67
N PHE A 6 -20.94 5.58 -5.74
CA PHE A 6 -20.22 4.68 -6.67
C PHE A 6 -19.45 5.39 -7.78
N PHE A 7 -19.71 6.67 -8.04
CA PHE A 7 -19.11 7.39 -9.18
C PHE A 7 -17.79 8.11 -8.89
N SER A 8 -17.39 8.27 -7.62
CA SER A 8 -16.12 8.97 -7.29
C SER A 8 -14.85 8.15 -7.55
N GLY A 9 -14.93 6.83 -7.66
CA GLY A 9 -13.76 5.97 -7.89
C GLY A 9 -13.30 5.90 -9.35
N VAL A 10 -14.22 6.08 -10.29
CA VAL A 10 -13.92 5.95 -11.73
C VAL A 10 -13.25 7.21 -12.29
N ALA A 11 -13.56 8.37 -11.72
CA ALA A 11 -12.97 9.65 -12.16
C ALA A 11 -11.47 9.78 -11.83
N LEU A 12 -10.99 9.13 -10.76
CA LEU A 12 -9.56 9.15 -10.40
C LEU A 12 -8.71 8.29 -11.34
N GLY A 13 -9.27 7.22 -11.88
CA GLY A 13 -8.61 6.37 -12.88
C GLY A 13 -8.41 7.08 -14.24
N ALA A 14 -9.33 7.96 -14.61
CA ALA A 14 -9.26 8.69 -15.86
C ALA A 14 -8.27 9.87 -15.81
N LEU A 15 -8.03 10.46 -14.63
CA LEU A 15 -7.05 11.55 -14.46
C LEU A 15 -5.59 11.07 -14.58
N ILE A 16 -5.31 9.81 -14.29
CA ILE A 16 -3.97 9.23 -14.45
C ILE A 16 -3.63 9.04 -15.94
N LEU A 17 -4.63 8.85 -16.78
CA LEU A 17 -4.46 8.72 -18.23
C LEU A 17 -4.31 10.06 -18.96
N SER A 18 -4.76 11.17 -18.40
CA SER A 18 -4.65 12.50 -18.99
C SER A 18 -3.33 13.24 -18.64
N GLY A 19 -2.52 12.71 -17.74
CA GLY A 19 -1.12 13.15 -17.50
C GLY A 19 -0.13 12.71 -18.58
N ALA A 20 -0.62 12.51 -19.79
CA ALA A 20 0.04 11.85 -20.91
C ALA A 20 1.31 12.48 -21.53
N PRO A 21 1.72 13.74 -21.33
CA PRO A 21 2.99 14.16 -21.96
C PRO A 21 4.23 13.52 -21.32
N ALA A 22 4.19 13.14 -20.05
CA ALA A 22 5.32 12.47 -19.38
C ALA A 22 5.43 10.98 -19.75
N ALA A 23 4.33 10.33 -20.07
CA ALA A 23 4.34 8.92 -20.50
C ALA A 23 4.86 8.75 -21.94
N ALA A 24 4.80 9.79 -22.77
CA ALA A 24 5.27 9.74 -24.15
C ALA A 24 6.80 9.62 -24.26
N SER A 25 7.55 10.01 -23.23
CA SER A 25 9.00 9.85 -23.16
C SER A 25 9.47 8.61 -22.37
N ALA A 26 8.55 7.88 -21.74
CA ALA A 26 8.90 6.69 -20.98
C ALA A 26 9.37 5.57 -21.93
N GLN A 27 10.54 5.01 -21.64
CA GLN A 27 11.08 3.89 -22.40
C GLN A 27 10.46 2.56 -22.00
N TRP A 28 9.84 2.49 -20.83
CA TRP A 28 9.11 1.32 -20.36
C TRP A 28 7.92 1.73 -19.49
N LEU A 29 6.88 0.94 -19.58
CA LEU A 29 5.67 1.06 -18.79
C LEU A 29 5.33 -0.33 -18.24
N SER A 30 4.91 -0.41 -16.99
CA SER A 30 4.44 -1.64 -16.39
C SER A 30 3.16 -1.42 -15.59
N LEU A 31 2.31 -2.44 -15.60
CA LEU A 31 1.11 -2.51 -14.77
C LEU A 31 1.13 -3.86 -14.06
N GLY A 32 0.99 -3.85 -12.75
CA GLY A 32 1.09 -5.05 -11.92
C GLY A 32 -0.06 -5.21 -10.95
N LEU A 33 -0.34 -6.47 -10.65
CA LEU A 33 -1.21 -6.92 -9.57
C LEU A 33 -0.35 -7.63 -8.55
N ARG A 34 -0.60 -7.45 -7.25
CA ARG A 34 0.12 -8.15 -6.19
C ARG A 34 -0.79 -8.66 -5.09
N GLY A 35 -0.44 -9.83 -4.53
CA GLY A 35 -0.92 -10.33 -3.26
C GLY A 35 0.12 -10.10 -2.18
N SER A 36 -0.29 -9.78 -0.97
CA SER A 36 0.59 -9.38 0.13
C SER A 36 0.27 -10.15 1.40
N GLY A 37 1.30 -10.70 2.05
CA GLY A 37 1.28 -11.07 3.46
C GLY A 37 1.95 -9.96 4.27
N SER A 38 1.34 -9.51 5.35
CA SER A 38 1.82 -8.35 6.12
C SER A 38 2.04 -8.71 7.58
N VAL A 39 3.15 -8.22 8.14
CA VAL A 39 3.54 -8.44 9.53
C VAL A 39 3.65 -7.06 10.20
N PRO A 40 2.77 -6.74 11.18
CA PRO A 40 2.84 -5.50 11.91
C PRO A 40 4.09 -5.45 12.80
N THR A 41 4.57 -4.25 13.10
CA THR A 41 5.78 -4.03 13.94
C THR A 41 5.60 -2.82 14.85
N GLY A 42 6.39 -2.77 15.93
CA GLY A 42 6.34 -1.69 16.91
C GLY A 42 4.97 -1.61 17.59
N ASP A 43 4.55 -0.42 17.95
CA ASP A 43 3.31 -0.14 18.70
C ASP A 43 2.06 -0.76 18.04
N PHE A 44 2.07 -0.92 16.72
CA PHE A 44 0.97 -1.53 15.98
C PHE A 44 0.82 -3.04 16.26
N ALA A 45 1.93 -3.72 16.55
CA ALA A 45 1.96 -5.15 16.86
C ALA A 45 1.76 -5.45 18.36
N GLU A 46 2.06 -4.49 19.24
CA GLU A 46 2.05 -4.70 20.68
C GLU A 46 0.63 -4.93 21.21
N SER A 47 0.44 -6.06 21.91
CA SER A 47 -0.84 -6.43 22.52
C SER A 47 -0.94 -6.09 24.02
N GLU A 48 0.19 -5.69 24.63
CA GLU A 48 0.31 -5.42 26.06
C GLU A 48 0.75 -3.99 26.32
N SER A 49 -0.03 -3.02 25.90
CA SER A 49 0.16 -1.68 26.43
C SER A 49 -0.68 -1.52 27.69
N SER A 50 -0.01 -1.46 28.85
CA SER A 50 -0.62 -1.18 30.16
C SER A 50 -1.10 0.29 30.31
N SER A 51 -0.92 1.09 29.30
CA SER A 51 -1.45 2.45 29.23
C SER A 51 -2.65 2.50 28.31
N ASN A 52 -3.77 3.03 28.80
CA ASN A 52 -5.04 3.19 28.08
C ASN A 52 -4.97 4.15 26.86
N ASP A 53 -3.77 4.47 26.39
CA ASP A 53 -3.53 5.53 25.41
C ASP A 53 -3.45 5.06 23.96
N PHE A 54 -3.38 3.75 23.70
CA PHE A 54 -3.23 3.24 22.34
C PHE A 54 -4.55 2.72 21.77
N LEU A 55 -5.15 3.50 20.89
CA LEU A 55 -6.38 3.13 20.17
C LEU A 55 -6.12 2.16 19.00
N ILE A 56 -4.89 2.08 18.51
CA ILE A 56 -4.49 1.25 17.36
C ILE A 56 -3.31 0.37 17.81
N SER A 57 -3.60 -0.79 18.34
CA SER A 57 -2.58 -1.75 18.80
C SER A 57 -3.10 -3.18 18.66
N GLY A 58 -2.25 -4.18 18.90
CA GLY A 58 -2.64 -5.58 18.88
C GLY A 58 -2.97 -6.14 17.51
N ALA A 59 -2.46 -5.53 16.43
CA ALA A 59 -2.61 -6.08 15.11
C ALA A 59 -1.80 -7.37 14.95
N LYS A 60 -2.40 -8.39 14.36
CA LYS A 60 -1.76 -9.64 13.94
C LYS A 60 -1.42 -9.59 12.46
N ASN A 61 -0.84 -10.69 11.97
CA ASN A 61 -0.52 -10.81 10.55
C ASN A 61 -1.74 -10.50 9.67
N GLY A 62 -1.48 -9.84 8.57
CA GLY A 62 -2.51 -9.41 7.64
C GLY A 62 -2.30 -9.95 6.23
N PHE A 63 -3.37 -9.92 5.45
CA PHE A 63 -3.34 -10.25 4.03
C PHE A 63 -3.96 -9.13 3.22
N GLY A 64 -3.42 -8.93 2.02
CA GLY A 64 -3.88 -7.86 1.17
C GLY A 64 -3.66 -8.11 -0.31
N TYR A 65 -4.09 -7.13 -1.07
CA TYR A 65 -3.83 -7.06 -2.50
C TYR A 65 -3.56 -5.61 -2.90
N GLY A 66 -2.89 -5.46 -4.03
CA GLY A 66 -2.58 -4.14 -4.55
C GLY A 66 -2.41 -4.11 -6.05
N LEU A 67 -2.43 -2.90 -6.57
CA LEU A 67 -2.14 -2.55 -7.95
C LEU A 67 -0.93 -1.63 -7.97
N GLU A 68 -0.09 -1.76 -8.98
CA GLU A 68 1.04 -0.85 -9.19
C GLU A 68 1.20 -0.55 -10.67
N ALA A 69 1.28 0.72 -11.00
CA ALA A 69 1.70 1.19 -12.32
C ALA A 69 3.06 1.85 -12.18
N ALA A 70 3.98 1.57 -13.08
CA ALA A 70 5.28 2.22 -13.10
C ALA A 70 5.72 2.56 -14.52
N ALA A 71 6.44 3.66 -14.66
CA ALA A 71 6.99 4.11 -15.92
C ALA A 71 8.39 4.70 -15.69
N GLY A 72 9.29 4.55 -16.67
CA GLY A 72 10.63 5.03 -16.48
C GLY A 72 11.52 5.06 -17.72
N ILE A 73 12.72 5.60 -17.51
CA ILE A 73 13.78 5.73 -18.51
C ILE A 73 15.02 5.01 -17.97
N GLY A 74 15.48 4.02 -18.71
CA GLY A 74 16.64 3.22 -18.27
C GLY A 74 16.39 2.52 -16.93
N PRO A 75 17.26 2.69 -15.91
CA PRO A 75 17.11 2.05 -14.62
C PRO A 75 16.16 2.77 -13.66
N ILE A 76 15.79 4.01 -13.94
CA ILE A 76 15.03 4.87 -13.04
C ILE A 76 13.59 4.95 -13.54
N GLY A 77 12.63 4.78 -12.64
CA GLY A 77 11.21 4.96 -12.90
C GLY A 77 10.46 5.56 -11.73
N ALA A 78 9.31 6.14 -12.03
CA ALA A 78 8.31 6.50 -11.05
C ALA A 78 7.25 5.40 -10.97
N TYR A 79 6.66 5.22 -9.79
CA TYR A 79 5.52 4.31 -9.61
C TYR A 79 4.40 4.99 -8.86
N ALA A 80 3.20 4.48 -9.11
CA ALA A 80 1.99 4.75 -8.35
C ALA A 80 1.35 3.42 -7.97
N GLY A 81 0.95 3.27 -6.72
CA GLY A 81 0.36 2.05 -6.20
C GLY A 81 -0.94 2.31 -5.45
N PHE A 82 -1.74 1.26 -5.35
CA PHE A 82 -2.89 1.17 -4.46
C PHE A 82 -2.79 -0.14 -3.71
N ASP A 83 -2.99 -0.10 -2.39
CA ASP A 83 -3.00 -1.27 -1.53
C ASP A 83 -4.27 -1.31 -0.69
N ARG A 84 -4.73 -2.53 -0.43
CA ARG A 84 -5.74 -2.82 0.59
C ARG A 84 -5.28 -4.04 1.38
N ILE A 85 -5.04 -3.83 2.67
CA ILE A 85 -4.54 -4.85 3.59
C ILE A 85 -5.51 -4.96 4.75
N ARG A 86 -5.81 -6.19 5.18
CA ARG A 86 -6.58 -6.49 6.37
C ARG A 86 -5.66 -7.15 7.37
N PHE A 87 -5.66 -6.64 8.58
CA PHE A 87 -4.97 -7.20 9.73
C PHE A 87 -6.01 -7.76 10.69
N ASP A 88 -5.78 -8.97 11.18
CA ASP A 88 -6.55 -9.52 12.28
C ASP A 88 -6.12 -8.85 13.58
N CYS A 89 -7.01 -8.81 14.56
CA CYS A 89 -6.72 -8.22 15.85
C CYS A 89 -6.55 -9.29 16.93
N ALA A 90 -5.72 -9.03 17.95
CA ALA A 90 -5.63 -9.89 19.12
C ALA A 90 -6.90 -9.77 19.95
N VAL A 91 -7.49 -10.92 20.33
CA VAL A 91 -8.78 -11.04 21.03
C VAL A 91 -8.87 -10.21 22.32
N THR A 92 -7.74 -9.89 22.95
CA THR A 92 -7.69 -9.14 24.20
C THR A 92 -7.81 -7.62 24.02
N THR A 93 -7.45 -7.08 22.87
CA THR A 93 -7.41 -5.63 22.61
C THR A 93 -8.55 -5.13 21.74
N CYS A 94 -9.07 -5.99 20.89
CA CYS A 94 -10.21 -5.69 20.03
C CYS A 94 -11.39 -6.56 20.47
N PHE A 95 -12.42 -5.97 20.98
CA PHE A 95 -13.64 -6.67 21.40
C PHE A 95 -14.12 -7.61 20.29
N ASP A 96 -14.13 -8.92 20.53
CA ASP A 96 -14.60 -10.00 19.67
C ASP A 96 -14.50 -9.78 18.14
N GLU A 97 -13.58 -10.49 17.48
CA GLU A 97 -13.41 -10.54 16.02
C GLU A 97 -13.13 -9.18 15.33
N GLY A 98 -12.43 -8.27 15.99
CA GLY A 98 -12.01 -7.00 15.39
C GLY A 98 -11.04 -7.17 14.23
N GLN A 99 -11.19 -6.37 13.19
CA GLN A 99 -10.28 -6.32 12.05
C GLN A 99 -9.89 -4.88 11.75
N TYR A 100 -8.61 -4.67 11.43
CA TYR A 100 -8.13 -3.43 10.86
C TYR A 100 -8.04 -3.55 9.34
N THR A 101 -8.69 -2.66 8.62
CA THR A 101 -8.54 -2.54 7.17
C THR A 101 -7.78 -1.25 6.85
N LEU A 102 -6.61 -1.41 6.27
CA LEU A 102 -5.78 -0.32 5.79
C LEU A 102 -5.89 -0.27 4.27
N HIS A 103 -6.14 0.92 3.73
CA HIS A 103 -6.15 1.13 2.30
C HIS A 103 -5.63 2.52 1.93
N GLY A 104 -4.95 2.60 0.82
CA GLY A 104 -4.39 3.85 0.39
C GLY A 104 -3.64 3.79 -0.92
N VAL A 105 -2.99 4.90 -1.22
CA VAL A 105 -2.19 5.07 -2.42
C VAL A 105 -0.74 5.33 -2.05
N SER A 106 0.17 4.91 -2.91
CA SER A 106 1.59 5.20 -2.80
C SER A 106 2.11 5.82 -4.10
N LEU A 107 3.10 6.69 -3.96
CA LEU A 107 3.80 7.34 -5.06
C LEU A 107 5.29 7.35 -4.74
N GLY A 108 6.15 7.04 -5.72
CA GLY A 108 7.58 7.03 -5.44
C GLY A 108 8.44 6.76 -6.66
N LEU A 109 9.70 6.45 -6.36
CA LEU A 109 10.72 6.13 -7.33
C LEU A 109 11.15 4.68 -7.20
N ARG A 110 11.43 4.05 -8.33
CA ARG A 110 11.97 2.71 -8.46
C ARG A 110 13.29 2.76 -9.23
N LEU A 111 14.32 2.15 -8.66
CA LEU A 111 15.61 1.97 -9.30
C LEU A 111 15.78 0.47 -9.58
N SER A 112 15.93 0.11 -10.84
CA SER A 112 16.08 -1.27 -11.29
C SER A 112 17.47 -1.47 -11.88
N SER A 113 18.05 -2.67 -11.77
CA SER A 113 19.32 -2.96 -12.41
C SER A 113 19.23 -2.85 -13.94
N ARG A 114 20.35 -2.47 -14.55
CA ARG A 114 20.49 -2.48 -16.00
C ARG A 114 20.85 -3.89 -16.46
N GLY A 115 20.31 -4.31 -17.59
CA GLY A 115 20.70 -5.55 -18.24
C GLY A 115 19.53 -6.36 -18.78
N TYR A 116 19.84 -7.31 -19.65
CA TYR A 116 18.88 -8.23 -20.28
C TYR A 116 18.72 -9.54 -19.48
N SER A 117 19.11 -9.55 -18.20
CA SER A 117 18.98 -10.71 -17.33
C SER A 117 17.50 -11.08 -17.12
N ILE A 118 17.25 -12.37 -16.96
CA ILE A 118 15.95 -12.90 -16.53
C ILE A 118 15.59 -12.34 -15.16
N PHE A 119 16.59 -12.12 -14.30
CA PHE A 119 16.45 -11.57 -12.96
C PHE A 119 16.90 -10.11 -12.93
N ARG A 120 15.99 -9.23 -12.55
CA ARG A 120 16.26 -7.80 -12.39
C ARG A 120 15.98 -7.36 -10.96
N PRO A 121 16.99 -7.24 -10.11
CA PRO A 121 16.80 -6.65 -8.79
C PRO A 121 16.39 -5.19 -8.90
N PHE A 122 15.56 -4.76 -7.97
CA PHE A 122 15.15 -3.37 -7.86
C PHE A 122 14.99 -2.95 -6.40
N VAL A 123 15.11 -1.66 -6.17
CA VAL A 123 14.72 -1.00 -4.92
C VAL A 123 13.72 0.10 -5.24
N LYS A 124 12.87 0.40 -4.29
CA LYS A 124 11.89 1.49 -4.42
C LYS A 124 11.69 2.21 -3.10
N GLY A 125 11.30 3.47 -3.19
CA GLY A 125 10.97 4.28 -2.03
C GLY A 125 10.01 5.38 -2.42
N GLY A 126 9.16 5.78 -1.47
CA GLY A 126 8.15 6.76 -1.75
C GLY A 126 7.35 7.19 -0.54
N VAL A 127 6.29 7.93 -0.83
CA VAL A 127 5.31 8.38 0.14
C VAL A 127 4.03 7.58 0.00
N THR A 128 3.36 7.32 1.12
CA THR A 128 2.07 6.64 1.17
C THR A 128 1.02 7.56 1.78
N PHE A 129 -0.22 7.38 1.38
CA PHE A 129 -1.38 8.09 1.92
C PHE A 129 -2.46 7.06 2.23
N ASN A 130 -2.37 6.47 3.42
CA ASN A 130 -3.29 5.42 3.83
C ASN A 130 -4.27 5.95 4.85
N ASN A 131 -5.46 5.36 4.87
CA ASN A 131 -6.38 5.47 5.97
C ASN A 131 -6.67 4.09 6.57
N LEU A 132 -6.94 4.08 7.85
CA LEU A 132 -7.25 2.89 8.63
C LEU A 132 -8.73 2.92 9.03
N ARG A 133 -9.36 1.76 8.94
CA ARG A 133 -10.68 1.52 9.48
C ARG A 133 -10.63 0.28 10.38
N GLY A 134 -11.06 0.42 11.61
CA GLY A 134 -11.26 -0.69 12.53
C GLY A 134 -12.75 -1.02 12.64
N SER A 135 -13.11 -2.28 12.58
CA SER A 135 -14.44 -2.76 12.92
C SER A 135 -14.38 -3.47 14.27
N TYR A 136 -15.25 -3.08 15.19
CA TYR A 136 -15.37 -3.69 16.51
C TYR A 136 -16.70 -4.42 16.57
N GLY A 137 -16.70 -5.75 16.46
CA GLY A 137 -17.90 -6.59 16.66
C GLY A 137 -19.19 -6.03 16.04
N SER A 138 -20.33 -6.29 16.68
CA SER A 138 -21.66 -5.84 16.25
C SER A 138 -22.01 -4.39 16.65
N SER A 139 -21.09 -3.67 17.30
CA SER A 139 -21.33 -2.30 17.73
C SER A 139 -21.14 -1.31 16.58
N SER A 140 -22.08 -0.38 16.42
CA SER A 140 -22.12 0.62 15.33
C SER A 140 -21.03 1.69 15.40
N GLY A 141 -20.02 1.53 16.25
CA GLY A 141 -18.92 2.46 16.46
C GLY A 141 -17.62 1.91 15.91
N GLY A 142 -17.28 2.22 14.67
CA GLY A 142 -15.99 1.84 14.08
C GLY A 142 -14.92 2.87 14.37
N LEU A 143 -13.68 2.41 14.62
CA LEU A 143 -12.49 3.26 14.62
C LEU A 143 -12.22 3.73 13.19
N THR A 144 -12.00 5.01 13.01
CA THR A 144 -11.52 5.56 11.74
C THR A 144 -10.29 6.42 12.00
N ALA A 145 -9.25 6.22 11.19
CA ALA A 145 -8.14 7.15 11.17
C ALA A 145 -8.13 7.86 9.82
N ASP A 146 -7.98 9.18 9.89
CA ASP A 146 -7.93 10.01 8.69
C ASP A 146 -6.68 9.68 7.87
N ARG A 147 -6.74 9.98 6.56
CA ARG A 147 -5.62 9.82 5.66
C ARG A 147 -4.43 10.66 6.13
N ALA A 148 -3.32 9.99 6.42
CA ALA A 148 -2.09 10.62 6.83
C ALA A 148 -0.95 10.24 5.86
N PRO A 149 0.02 11.13 5.66
CA PRO A 149 1.22 10.81 4.93
C PRO A 149 2.08 9.82 5.72
N GLY A 150 2.69 8.91 5.00
CA GLY A 150 3.66 7.96 5.49
C GLY A 150 4.76 7.76 4.46
N TYR A 151 5.62 6.80 4.69
CA TYR A 151 6.70 6.44 3.79
C TYR A 151 6.71 4.94 3.52
N GLU A 152 7.24 4.56 2.37
CA GLU A 152 7.55 3.17 2.09
C GLU A 152 8.94 3.04 1.51
N ALA A 153 9.61 1.94 1.84
CA ALA A 153 10.84 1.50 1.24
C ALA A 153 10.75 0.01 0.94
N GLY A 154 11.27 -0.43 -0.19
CA GLY A 154 11.16 -1.82 -0.58
C GLY A 154 12.26 -2.25 -1.53
N ALA A 155 12.45 -3.56 -1.59
CA ALA A 155 13.36 -4.22 -2.51
C ALA A 155 12.71 -5.50 -3.06
N GLY A 156 13.06 -5.87 -4.27
CA GLY A 156 12.53 -7.05 -4.91
C GLY A 156 13.32 -7.46 -6.14
N ILE A 157 12.82 -8.50 -6.78
CA ILE A 157 13.38 -9.04 -8.01
C ILE A 157 12.26 -9.16 -9.03
N GLU A 158 12.46 -8.59 -10.19
CA GLU A 158 11.62 -8.84 -11.34
C GLU A 158 12.15 -10.05 -12.11
N VAL A 159 11.36 -11.11 -12.17
CA VAL A 159 11.68 -12.34 -12.88
C VAL A 159 10.88 -12.35 -14.19
N LYS A 160 11.56 -12.18 -15.33
CA LYS A 160 10.92 -12.19 -16.63
C LYS A 160 10.38 -13.58 -16.94
N LEU A 161 9.11 -13.64 -17.25
CA LEU A 161 8.43 -14.81 -17.76
C LEU A 161 8.38 -14.77 -19.31
N ARG A 162 7.48 -15.50 -19.90
CA ARG A 162 7.28 -15.44 -21.35
C ARG A 162 6.51 -14.18 -21.77
N GLY A 163 6.91 -13.61 -22.92
CA GLY A 163 6.24 -12.44 -23.51
C GLY A 163 6.46 -11.17 -22.71
N LEU A 164 5.38 -10.51 -22.35
CA LEU A 164 5.37 -9.21 -21.66
C LEU A 164 5.18 -9.33 -20.14
N MET A 165 5.21 -10.55 -19.60
CA MET A 165 4.91 -10.83 -18.19
C MET A 165 6.18 -10.98 -17.36
N SER A 166 6.12 -10.50 -16.14
CA SER A 166 7.13 -10.73 -15.11
C SER A 166 6.49 -11.06 -13.77
N LEU A 167 7.17 -11.90 -12.99
CA LEU A 167 6.85 -12.15 -11.59
C LEU A 167 7.67 -11.18 -10.73
N LEU A 168 7.04 -10.59 -9.70
CA LEU A 168 7.65 -9.60 -8.81
C LEU A 168 7.54 -10.01 -7.34
N PRO A 169 8.40 -10.91 -6.84
CA PRO A 169 8.59 -11.05 -5.40
C PRO A 169 9.29 -9.81 -4.85
N GLN A 170 8.72 -9.22 -3.77
CA GLN A 170 9.30 -8.06 -3.10
C GLN A 170 8.98 -8.04 -1.61
N VAL A 171 9.81 -7.33 -0.86
CA VAL A 171 9.58 -6.97 0.54
C VAL A 171 9.49 -5.46 0.63
N ARG A 172 8.51 -4.95 1.37
CA ARG A 172 8.36 -3.52 1.64
C ARG A 172 8.21 -3.30 3.14
N TYR A 173 8.76 -2.20 3.61
CA TYR A 173 8.46 -1.62 4.91
C TYR A 173 7.62 -0.36 4.70
N VAL A 174 6.55 -0.24 5.46
CA VAL A 174 5.66 0.92 5.44
C VAL A 174 5.55 1.48 6.85
N GLY A 175 5.74 2.77 6.98
CA GLY A 175 5.61 3.49 8.25
C GLY A 175 4.78 4.75 8.08
N GLN A 176 3.87 4.99 9.02
CA GLN A 176 3.03 6.18 9.05
C GLN A 176 2.51 6.47 10.45
N ASN A 177 2.19 7.73 10.73
CA ASN A 177 1.52 8.14 11.95
C ASN A 177 0.05 8.45 11.65
N LEU A 178 -0.87 7.73 12.27
CA LEU A 178 -2.30 7.87 12.08
C LEU A 178 -2.96 8.47 13.31
N LYS A 179 -3.83 9.46 13.11
CA LYS A 179 -4.67 10.04 14.16
C LYS A 179 -6.00 9.30 14.19
N ALA A 180 -6.17 8.46 15.19
CA ALA A 180 -7.39 7.70 15.37
C ALA A 180 -8.54 8.58 15.88
N ARG A 181 -9.73 8.35 15.37
CA ARG A 181 -10.97 8.96 15.85
C ARG A 181 -12.00 7.88 16.16
N VAL A 182 -12.48 7.89 17.36
CA VAL A 182 -13.62 7.08 17.79
C VAL A 182 -14.79 8.05 18.02
N PRO A 183 -15.95 7.82 17.42
CA PRO A 183 -17.13 8.65 17.68
C PRO A 183 -17.45 8.69 19.16
N GLY A 184 -17.47 9.91 19.75
CA GLY A 184 -17.77 10.11 21.16
C GLY A 184 -16.57 10.08 22.11
N ILE A 185 -15.36 9.79 21.63
CA ILE A 185 -14.13 9.85 22.44
C ILE A 185 -13.21 10.89 21.82
N THR A 186 -12.80 11.87 22.60
CA THR A 186 -11.74 12.79 22.18
C THR A 186 -10.42 12.02 22.21
N SER A 187 -9.74 11.94 21.09
CA SER A 187 -8.44 11.23 21.00
C SER A 187 -7.46 11.84 22.00
N PRO A 188 -6.87 11.06 22.88
CA PRO A 188 -5.93 11.57 23.88
C PRO A 188 -4.58 11.97 23.27
N ASP A 189 -4.25 11.50 22.06
CA ASP A 189 -2.93 11.73 21.47
C ASP A 189 -3.00 12.66 20.24
N PRO A 190 -2.56 13.93 20.38
CA PRO A 190 -2.50 14.86 19.26
C PRO A 190 -1.43 14.49 18.22
N ASP A 191 -0.43 13.70 18.58
CA ASP A 191 0.72 13.38 17.71
C ASP A 191 0.48 12.19 16.78
N GLY A 192 -0.58 11.41 17.05
CA GLY A 192 -0.93 10.22 16.28
C GLY A 192 -0.16 8.97 16.72
N GLN A 193 -0.63 7.81 16.26
CA GLN A 193 -0.05 6.50 16.59
C GLN A 193 0.72 5.93 15.41
N GLY A 194 1.89 5.34 15.69
CA GLY A 194 2.75 4.71 14.70
C GLY A 194 2.12 3.41 14.18
N VAL A 195 1.83 3.37 12.89
CA VAL A 195 1.40 2.16 12.19
C VAL A 195 2.50 1.72 11.24
N ASN A 196 3.27 0.73 11.69
CA ASN A 196 4.43 0.23 10.98
C ASN A 196 4.28 -1.25 10.67
N TYR A 197 4.63 -1.66 9.47
CA TYR A 197 4.54 -3.06 9.07
C TYR A 197 5.45 -3.40 7.89
N PHE A 198 5.85 -4.67 7.81
CA PHE A 198 6.46 -5.26 6.64
C PHE A 198 5.40 -5.93 5.78
N THR A 199 5.58 -5.90 4.46
CA THR A 199 4.82 -6.71 3.52
C THR A 199 5.76 -7.60 2.70
N PHE A 200 5.33 -8.82 2.50
CA PHE A 200 5.92 -9.78 1.57
C PHE A 200 4.95 -9.94 0.43
N ASP A 201 5.30 -9.40 -0.71
CA ASP A 201 4.41 -9.35 -1.86
C ASP A 201 4.88 -10.29 -2.97
N VAL A 202 3.92 -10.92 -3.63
CA VAL A 202 4.14 -11.61 -4.90
C VAL A 202 3.20 -11.01 -5.92
N GLY A 203 3.76 -10.48 -6.99
CA GLY A 203 3.00 -9.80 -8.03
C GLY A 203 3.25 -10.36 -9.42
N LEU A 204 2.28 -10.14 -10.31
CA LEU A 204 2.44 -10.30 -11.74
C LEU A 204 2.40 -8.92 -12.38
N SER A 205 3.38 -8.64 -13.23
CA SER A 205 3.48 -7.37 -13.94
C SER A 205 3.48 -7.61 -15.46
N PHE A 206 2.78 -6.72 -16.14
CA PHE A 206 2.74 -6.67 -17.60
C PHE A 206 3.54 -5.46 -18.06
N HIS A 207 4.48 -5.68 -18.96
CA HIS A 207 5.34 -4.64 -19.50
C HIS A 207 4.92 -4.29 -20.92
N SER A 208 4.91 -3.01 -21.24
CA SER A 208 4.84 -2.59 -22.63
C SER A 208 6.10 -3.05 -23.38
N PRO A 209 5.99 -3.52 -24.62
CA PRO A 209 7.17 -3.81 -25.43
C PRO A 209 8.03 -2.54 -25.54
N TYR A 210 9.34 -2.72 -25.29
CA TYR A 210 10.33 -1.66 -25.38
C TYR A 210 10.38 -1.08 -26.80
N ARG A 211 9.58 -0.14 -27.12
CA ARG A 211 9.59 0.76 -28.29
C ARG A 211 8.18 1.25 -28.59
N LEU A 212 7.63 2.06 -27.66
CA LEU A 212 6.46 2.83 -28.06
C LEU A 212 6.83 4.03 -28.95
N PHE A 213 8.08 4.49 -28.91
CA PHE A 213 8.51 5.67 -29.67
C PHE A 213 10.02 5.65 -29.97
N GLY A 214 10.50 4.72 -30.76
CA GLY A 214 11.91 4.72 -31.19
C GLY A 214 12.05 4.13 -32.59
N ARG A 215 12.26 5.02 -33.59
CA ARG A 215 12.95 4.67 -34.82
C ARG A 215 14.41 4.32 -34.55
#